data_8d02708adf114bbe06e169a98b4a651e
#
_entry.id   8d02708adf114bbe06e169a98b4a651e
#
_cell.length_a   1.000
_cell.length_b   1.000
_cell.length_c   1.000
_cell.angle_alpha   90.00
_cell.angle_beta   90.00
_cell.angle_gamma   90.00
#
_symmetry.space_group_name_H-M   'P 1'
#
loop_
_entity.id
_entity.type
_entity.pdbx_description
1 polymer ?
#
loop_
_entity_poly.entity_id
_entity_poly.type
_entity_poly.pdbx_seq_one_letter_code
_entity_poly.pdbx_strand_id
1 'polypeptide(L)'
;MKRVEGEIIFALLESARVHQASDLHVEPGQGAAFRIFTHVARVEGEGPSREDVAAFLDATIDRVSRSRLDKIGVADAVYADDRVGAVRIHASRGKTGPRLALRLLARAIPELHTLGLPDVVETFTTVRSGLIIVAGPTGSGKSTTVASILDRINATLPRHIVTFEDPIEYQHRWLRSIVTQYEIGRDVAGYAEGVRGALRADPNVLFIGELRGIETVTACLQAAETGHTVFAALHTPSETAQAINRLTGLFPPGEQESARVRLADALRAVIGLRLVPLRDGSGLRAAAEILIANDAVRRLIRDGATHQLRSTITSSRFHGMQTLESHLAELVAAGEIDSAEARSASLYPDEIRDVPPSSLRRR
;
A
#
# COMPACT_ATOMS: atom_id res chain seq x y z
N MET A 1 -24.90 -35.43 3.24
CA MET A 1 -25.10 -34.10 2.62
C MET A 1 -24.39 -34.08 1.27
N LYS A 2 -25.09 -33.75 0.17
CA LYS A 2 -24.43 -33.59 -1.12
C LYS A 2 -23.49 -32.35 -1.00
N ARG A 3 -22.21 -32.54 -1.29
CA ARG A 3 -21.24 -31.48 -1.34
C ARG A 3 -21.67 -30.50 -2.45
N VAL A 4 -21.91 -29.23 -2.12
CA VAL A 4 -22.19 -28.20 -3.14
C VAL A 4 -20.85 -27.82 -3.72
N GLU A 5 -20.70 -28.03 -5.03
CA GLU A 5 -19.43 -27.74 -5.73
C GLU A 5 -19.06 -26.26 -5.59
N GLY A 6 -17.81 -25.97 -5.27
CA GLY A 6 -17.29 -24.63 -5.01
C GLY A 6 -17.46 -24.10 -3.60
N GLU A 7 -18.39 -24.65 -2.81
CA GLU A 7 -18.69 -24.19 -1.44
C GLU A 7 -17.51 -24.34 -0.49
N ILE A 8 -16.67 -25.35 -0.74
CA ILE A 8 -15.44 -25.57 0.06
C ILE A 8 -14.47 -24.39 0.00
N ILE A 9 -14.35 -23.71 -1.17
CA ILE A 9 -13.43 -22.57 -1.31
C ILE A 9 -13.99 -21.35 -0.58
N PHE A 10 -15.31 -21.13 -0.61
CA PHE A 10 -15.94 -20.09 0.19
C PHE A 10 -15.76 -20.33 1.69
N ALA A 11 -15.92 -21.58 2.16
CA ALA A 11 -15.66 -21.94 3.55
C ALA A 11 -14.18 -21.74 3.94
N LEU A 12 -13.26 -22.05 3.05
CA LEU A 12 -11.83 -21.78 3.25
C LEU A 12 -11.53 -20.27 3.32
N LEU A 13 -12.20 -19.44 2.51
CA LEU A 13 -12.09 -17.97 2.58
C LEU A 13 -12.63 -17.42 3.90
N GLU A 14 -13.76 -17.93 4.39
CA GLU A 14 -14.27 -17.58 5.72
C GLU A 14 -13.28 -17.96 6.82
N SER A 15 -12.77 -19.19 6.77
CA SER A 15 -11.73 -19.64 7.71
C SER A 15 -10.47 -18.79 7.62
N ALA A 16 -10.03 -18.42 6.42
CA ALA A 16 -8.89 -17.54 6.22
C ALA A 16 -9.12 -16.17 6.91
N ARG A 17 -10.34 -15.62 6.85
CA ARG A 17 -10.70 -14.38 7.57
C ARG A 17 -10.60 -14.53 9.08
N VAL A 18 -11.09 -15.64 9.63
CA VAL A 18 -11.02 -15.93 11.07
C VAL A 18 -9.56 -16.01 11.55
N HIS A 19 -8.68 -16.61 10.73
CA HIS A 19 -7.26 -16.74 11.04
C HIS A 19 -6.41 -15.51 10.62
N GLN A 20 -7.05 -14.42 10.19
CA GLN A 20 -6.38 -13.20 9.75
C GLN A 20 -5.34 -13.45 8.63
N ALA A 21 -5.62 -14.44 7.79
CA ALA A 21 -4.77 -14.73 6.64
C ALA A 21 -4.88 -13.62 5.59
N SER A 22 -3.77 -13.25 5.00
CA SER A 22 -3.72 -12.30 3.88
C SER A 22 -4.07 -12.98 2.55
N ASP A 23 -3.65 -14.23 2.38
CA ASP A 23 -3.85 -14.97 1.14
C ASP A 23 -4.26 -16.42 1.43
N LEU A 24 -5.12 -16.98 0.56
CA LEU A 24 -5.44 -18.39 0.46
C LEU A 24 -4.91 -18.93 -0.86
N HIS A 25 -4.06 -19.95 -0.79
CA HIS A 25 -3.56 -20.67 -1.95
C HIS A 25 -4.30 -22.00 -2.07
N VAL A 26 -4.77 -22.34 -3.27
CA VAL A 26 -5.46 -23.60 -3.58
C VAL A 26 -4.86 -24.25 -4.80
N GLU A 27 -4.51 -25.52 -4.69
CA GLU A 27 -4.10 -26.38 -5.82
C GLU A 27 -4.92 -27.68 -5.78
N PRO A 28 -5.72 -27.99 -6.83
CA PRO A 28 -6.52 -29.19 -6.88
C PRO A 28 -5.67 -30.46 -6.68
N GLY A 29 -6.10 -31.31 -5.74
CA GLY A 29 -5.40 -32.56 -5.40
C GLY A 29 -4.12 -32.39 -4.57
N GLN A 30 -3.69 -31.15 -4.26
CA GLN A 30 -2.58 -30.86 -3.34
C GLN A 30 -3.06 -30.24 -2.01
N GLY A 31 -4.20 -29.59 -2.01
CA GLY A 31 -4.80 -28.99 -0.82
C GLY A 31 -4.87 -27.47 -0.87
N ALA A 32 -4.95 -26.88 0.31
CA ALA A 32 -5.01 -25.43 0.52
C ALA A 32 -3.97 -24.99 1.55
N ALA A 33 -3.56 -23.72 1.49
CA ALA A 33 -2.67 -23.11 2.46
C ALA A 33 -3.02 -21.64 2.68
N PHE A 34 -2.96 -21.19 3.93
CA PHE A 34 -3.10 -19.80 4.34
C PHE A 34 -1.73 -19.12 4.41
N ARG A 35 -1.66 -17.89 3.96
CA ARG A 35 -0.59 -16.99 4.36
C ARG A 35 -1.06 -16.18 5.55
N ILE A 36 -0.47 -16.42 6.71
CA ILE A 36 -0.74 -15.70 7.95
C ILE A 36 0.52 -14.88 8.27
N PHE A 37 0.40 -13.55 8.17
CA PHE A 37 1.53 -12.62 8.22
C PHE A 37 2.63 -13.01 7.21
N THR A 38 3.81 -13.47 7.71
CA THR A 38 4.96 -13.87 6.88
C THR A 38 5.02 -15.37 6.60
N HIS A 39 4.22 -16.20 7.27
CA HIS A 39 4.28 -17.65 7.21
C HIS A 39 3.19 -18.26 6.33
N VAL A 40 3.51 -19.39 5.72
CA VAL A 40 2.54 -20.20 4.97
C VAL A 40 2.22 -21.45 5.79
N ALA A 41 0.95 -21.58 6.18
CA ALA A 41 0.43 -22.73 6.93
C ALA A 41 -0.49 -23.57 6.04
N ARG A 42 -0.25 -24.89 5.96
CA ARG A 42 -1.14 -25.80 5.25
C ARG A 42 -2.43 -25.99 6.03
N VAL A 43 -3.55 -26.02 5.29
CA VAL A 43 -4.85 -26.37 5.87
C VAL A 43 -4.94 -27.89 5.94
N GLU A 44 -5.29 -28.42 7.10
CA GLU A 44 -5.51 -29.85 7.30
C GLU A 44 -6.81 -30.33 6.64
N GLY A 45 -6.83 -31.55 6.13
CA GLY A 45 -7.98 -32.21 5.52
C GLY A 45 -7.87 -32.35 4.00
N GLU A 46 -8.93 -32.90 3.40
CA GLU A 46 -9.03 -33.03 1.94
C GLU A 46 -9.14 -31.63 1.29
N GLY A 47 -8.22 -31.36 0.37
CA GLY A 47 -8.23 -30.11 -0.40
C GLY A 47 -9.37 -30.04 -1.42
N PRO A 48 -9.64 -28.86 -1.99
CA PRO A 48 -10.59 -28.69 -3.08
C PRO A 48 -10.25 -29.55 -4.29
N SER A 49 -11.28 -30.16 -4.87
CA SER A 49 -11.18 -30.91 -6.11
C SER A 49 -11.05 -29.96 -7.32
N ARG A 50 -10.80 -30.51 -8.51
CA ARG A 50 -10.80 -29.75 -9.76
C ARG A 50 -12.18 -29.14 -10.05
N GLU A 51 -13.22 -29.91 -9.75
CA GLU A 51 -14.62 -29.52 -9.91
C GLU A 51 -14.97 -28.37 -8.95
N ASP A 52 -14.52 -28.40 -7.70
CA ASP A 52 -14.72 -27.32 -6.72
C ASP A 52 -14.07 -26.01 -7.21
N VAL A 53 -12.84 -26.08 -7.76
CA VAL A 53 -12.15 -24.90 -8.28
C VAL A 53 -12.85 -24.37 -9.53
N ALA A 54 -13.31 -25.25 -10.43
CA ALA A 54 -14.04 -24.85 -11.62
C ALA A 54 -15.35 -24.13 -11.26
N ALA A 55 -16.15 -24.71 -10.33
CA ALA A 55 -17.40 -24.13 -9.86
C ALA A 55 -17.20 -22.78 -9.16
N PHE A 56 -16.14 -22.65 -8.34
CA PHE A 56 -15.78 -21.36 -7.72
C PHE A 56 -15.47 -20.30 -8.77
N LEU A 57 -14.65 -20.64 -9.77
CA LEU A 57 -14.30 -19.70 -10.85
C LEU A 57 -15.53 -19.30 -11.66
N ASP A 58 -16.43 -20.24 -11.98
CA ASP A 58 -17.67 -19.97 -12.71
C ASP A 58 -18.62 -19.04 -11.93
N ALA A 59 -18.58 -19.10 -10.60
CA ALA A 59 -19.37 -18.23 -9.72
C ALA A 59 -18.75 -16.85 -9.51
N THR A 60 -17.43 -16.68 -9.69
CA THR A 60 -16.72 -15.49 -9.20
C THR A 60 -16.00 -14.65 -10.28
N ILE A 61 -15.68 -15.24 -11.45
CA ILE A 61 -15.02 -14.50 -12.52
C ILE A 61 -15.95 -14.30 -13.73
N ASP A 62 -15.77 -13.19 -14.44
CA ASP A 62 -16.56 -12.89 -15.62
C ASP A 62 -16.12 -13.74 -16.84
N ARG A 63 -16.91 -13.67 -17.91
CA ARG A 63 -16.67 -14.42 -19.16
C ARG A 63 -15.36 -14.03 -19.84
N VAL A 64 -14.92 -12.79 -19.71
CA VAL A 64 -13.68 -12.28 -20.32
C VAL A 64 -12.49 -12.87 -19.61
N SER A 65 -12.47 -12.80 -18.28
CA SER A 65 -11.45 -13.40 -17.42
C SER A 65 -11.41 -14.93 -17.60
N ARG A 66 -12.57 -15.58 -17.72
CA ARG A 66 -12.66 -17.03 -18.00
C ARG A 66 -12.02 -17.36 -19.36
N SER A 67 -12.38 -16.65 -20.41
CA SER A 67 -11.79 -16.85 -21.73
C SER A 67 -10.27 -16.62 -21.75
N ARG A 68 -9.80 -15.67 -20.95
CA ARG A 68 -8.37 -15.37 -20.79
C ARG A 68 -7.63 -16.53 -20.12
N LEU A 69 -8.19 -17.09 -19.03
CA LEU A 69 -7.63 -18.28 -18.37
C LEU A 69 -7.53 -19.46 -19.34
N ASP A 70 -8.57 -19.67 -20.17
CA ASP A 70 -8.59 -20.78 -21.12
C ASP A 70 -7.58 -20.59 -22.27
N LYS A 71 -7.40 -19.38 -22.78
CA LYS A 71 -6.53 -19.08 -23.92
C LYS A 71 -5.05 -18.93 -23.55
N ILE A 72 -4.78 -18.09 -22.54
CA ILE A 72 -3.40 -17.73 -22.16
C ILE A 72 -2.92 -18.34 -20.85
N GLY A 73 -3.81 -19.02 -20.14
CA GLY A 73 -3.45 -19.79 -18.95
C GLY A 73 -3.42 -19.00 -17.64
N VAL A 74 -3.79 -17.71 -17.65
CA VAL A 74 -3.89 -16.87 -16.45
C VAL A 74 -5.08 -15.93 -16.53
N ALA A 75 -5.68 -15.61 -15.38
CA ALA A 75 -6.72 -14.59 -15.23
C ALA A 75 -6.61 -13.93 -13.86
N ASP A 76 -6.90 -12.63 -13.84
CA ASP A 76 -7.07 -11.86 -12.61
C ASP A 76 -8.49 -11.32 -12.56
N ALA A 77 -9.10 -11.32 -11.38
CA ALA A 77 -10.44 -10.80 -11.13
C ALA A 77 -10.56 -10.32 -9.68
N VAL A 78 -11.58 -9.53 -9.40
CA VAL A 78 -12.00 -9.20 -8.03
C VAL A 78 -13.43 -9.69 -7.85
N TYR A 79 -13.67 -10.40 -6.76
CA TYR A 79 -14.99 -10.84 -6.32
C TYR A 79 -15.30 -10.24 -4.95
N ALA A 80 -16.53 -9.85 -4.72
CA ALA A 80 -16.97 -9.36 -3.43
C ALA A 80 -18.41 -9.76 -3.14
N ASP A 81 -18.64 -10.24 -1.91
CA ASP A 81 -19.97 -10.47 -1.35
C ASP A 81 -19.97 -10.22 0.18
N ASP A 82 -21.15 -10.29 0.80
CA ASP A 82 -21.28 -10.06 2.24
C ASP A 82 -20.65 -11.19 3.09
N ARG A 83 -20.53 -12.39 2.55
CA ARG A 83 -20.04 -13.58 3.24
C ARG A 83 -18.52 -13.56 3.38
N VAL A 84 -17.80 -13.44 2.26
CA VAL A 84 -16.33 -13.50 2.25
C VAL A 84 -15.68 -12.13 2.15
N GLY A 85 -16.45 -11.08 1.85
CA GLY A 85 -15.92 -9.74 1.56
C GLY A 85 -15.23 -9.69 0.20
N ALA A 86 -14.44 -8.66 -0.04
CA ALA A 86 -13.70 -8.52 -1.29
C ALA A 86 -12.46 -9.44 -1.30
N VAL A 87 -12.28 -10.14 -2.44
CA VAL A 87 -11.18 -11.09 -2.67
C VAL A 87 -10.63 -10.85 -4.08
N ARG A 88 -9.33 -10.61 -4.19
CA ARG A 88 -8.63 -10.63 -5.47
C ARG A 88 -8.29 -12.06 -5.84
N ILE A 89 -8.70 -12.49 -7.02
CA ILE A 89 -8.51 -13.83 -7.56
C ILE A 89 -7.42 -13.77 -8.60
N HIS A 90 -6.32 -14.48 -8.40
CA HIS A 90 -5.37 -14.83 -9.44
C HIS A 90 -5.53 -16.32 -9.74
N ALA A 91 -6.02 -16.65 -10.93
CA ALA A 91 -6.13 -18.01 -11.41
C ALA A 91 -5.05 -18.31 -12.45
N SER A 92 -4.40 -19.46 -12.35
CA SER A 92 -3.38 -19.89 -13.29
C SER A 92 -3.54 -21.37 -13.65
N ARG A 93 -3.15 -21.74 -14.88
CA ARG A 93 -3.21 -23.15 -15.34
C ARG A 93 -2.23 -24.01 -14.58
N GLY A 94 -2.70 -25.13 -14.03
CA GLY A 94 -1.88 -26.16 -13.37
C GLY A 94 -2.05 -27.53 -14.00
N LYS A 95 -1.23 -28.50 -13.60
CA LYS A 95 -1.31 -29.89 -14.10
C LYS A 95 -2.62 -30.59 -13.67
N THR A 96 -3.05 -30.33 -12.46
CA THR A 96 -4.24 -30.97 -11.83
C THR A 96 -5.51 -30.14 -12.02
N GLY A 97 -5.44 -28.98 -12.61
CA GLY A 97 -6.53 -28.02 -12.79
C GLY A 97 -6.06 -26.59 -12.52
N PRO A 98 -6.93 -25.61 -12.59
CA PRO A 98 -6.56 -24.22 -12.28
C PRO A 98 -6.09 -24.11 -10.82
N ARG A 99 -4.99 -23.36 -10.60
CA ARG A 99 -4.50 -22.97 -9.28
C ARG A 99 -5.07 -21.61 -8.93
N LEU A 100 -5.35 -21.38 -7.66
CA LEU A 100 -5.84 -20.11 -7.16
C LEU A 100 -4.87 -19.51 -6.14
N ALA A 101 -4.58 -18.22 -6.30
CA ALA A 101 -4.03 -17.38 -5.24
C ALA A 101 -5.09 -16.30 -4.96
N LEU A 102 -5.72 -16.41 -3.80
CA LEU A 102 -6.86 -15.59 -3.39
C LEU A 102 -6.39 -14.63 -2.30
N ARG A 103 -6.24 -13.34 -2.64
CA ARG A 103 -5.90 -12.31 -1.66
C ARG A 103 -7.14 -11.73 -1.03
N LEU A 104 -7.23 -11.83 0.29
CA LEU A 104 -8.33 -11.29 1.07
C LEU A 104 -8.15 -9.78 1.25
N LEU A 105 -8.97 -8.98 0.58
CA LEU A 105 -8.95 -7.53 0.75
C LEU A 105 -9.61 -7.15 2.09
N ALA A 106 -9.16 -6.04 2.67
CA ALA A 106 -9.69 -5.59 3.95
C ALA A 106 -11.17 -5.22 3.84
N ARG A 107 -11.96 -5.53 4.89
CA ARG A 107 -13.41 -5.21 4.92
C ARG A 107 -13.70 -3.75 5.29
N ALA A 108 -12.82 -3.14 6.04
CA ALA A 108 -12.95 -1.76 6.50
C ALA A 108 -11.62 -1.03 6.39
N ILE A 109 -11.70 0.27 6.17
CA ILE A 109 -10.53 1.14 6.21
C ILE A 109 -10.20 1.40 7.68
N PRO A 110 -8.97 1.11 8.15
CA PRO A 110 -8.58 1.41 9.52
C PRO A 110 -8.57 2.94 9.77
N GLU A 111 -8.92 3.35 10.95
CA GLU A 111 -8.77 4.75 11.34
C GLU A 111 -7.29 5.15 11.38
N LEU A 112 -6.95 6.32 10.84
CA LEU A 112 -5.56 6.75 10.66
C LEU A 112 -4.74 6.67 11.96
N HIS A 113 -5.31 7.09 13.08
CA HIS A 113 -4.64 7.08 14.40
C HIS A 113 -4.34 5.66 14.93
N THR A 114 -5.03 4.62 14.42
CA THR A 114 -4.81 3.23 14.85
C THR A 114 -3.62 2.55 14.15
N LEU A 115 -3.09 3.15 13.08
CA LEU A 115 -1.99 2.57 12.31
C LEU A 115 -0.64 2.62 13.04
N GLY A 116 -0.53 3.39 14.13
CA GLY A 116 0.72 3.59 14.86
C GLY A 116 1.75 4.42 14.11
N LEU A 117 1.30 5.23 13.15
CA LEU A 117 2.15 6.17 12.43
C LEU A 117 2.41 7.43 13.27
N PRO A 118 3.53 8.14 13.02
CA PRO A 118 3.81 9.40 13.70
C PRO A 118 2.69 10.43 13.51
N ASP A 119 2.39 11.21 14.53
CA ASP A 119 1.31 12.21 14.55
C ASP A 119 1.36 13.21 13.39
N VAL A 120 2.57 13.48 12.88
CA VAL A 120 2.75 14.38 11.74
C VAL A 120 2.01 13.91 10.48
N VAL A 121 1.75 12.61 10.35
CA VAL A 121 1.00 12.04 9.20
C VAL A 121 -0.43 12.58 9.17
N GLU A 122 -1.05 12.85 10.31
CA GLU A 122 -2.37 13.48 10.40
C GLU A 122 -2.38 14.88 9.72
N THR A 123 -1.28 15.62 9.80
CA THR A 123 -1.18 16.96 9.18
C THR A 123 -1.26 16.92 7.65
N PHE A 124 -0.93 15.79 7.04
CA PHE A 124 -1.01 15.62 5.58
C PHE A 124 -2.44 15.59 5.06
N THR A 125 -3.43 15.33 5.92
CA THR A 125 -4.86 15.38 5.57
C THR A 125 -5.33 16.80 5.23
N THR A 126 -4.65 17.84 5.73
CA THR A 126 -5.00 19.24 5.54
C THR A 126 -4.16 19.96 4.48
N VAL A 127 -3.24 19.29 3.85
CA VAL A 127 -2.42 19.84 2.75
C VAL A 127 -3.34 20.29 1.61
N ARG A 128 -3.08 21.49 1.09
CA ARG A 128 -3.94 22.09 0.05
C ARG A 128 -3.45 21.85 -1.37
N SER A 129 -2.14 21.62 -1.53
CA SER A 129 -1.53 21.37 -2.84
C SER A 129 -0.14 20.77 -2.68
N GLY A 130 0.28 20.00 -3.68
CA GLY A 130 1.61 19.40 -3.76
C GLY A 130 1.56 17.87 -3.69
N LEU A 131 2.72 17.25 -3.79
CA LEU A 131 2.90 15.80 -3.90
C LEU A 131 3.32 15.20 -2.55
N ILE A 132 2.61 14.19 -2.10
CA ILE A 132 2.95 13.35 -0.94
C ILE A 132 3.17 11.92 -1.45
N ILE A 133 4.35 11.38 -1.20
CA ILE A 133 4.74 10.06 -1.67
C ILE A 133 4.69 9.08 -0.50
N VAL A 134 4.04 7.94 -0.70
CA VAL A 134 4.06 6.82 0.24
C VAL A 134 4.89 5.69 -0.38
N ALA A 135 6.08 5.50 0.16
CA ALA A 135 7.11 4.60 -0.37
C ALA A 135 7.25 3.34 0.50
N GLY A 136 7.63 2.25 -0.11
CA GLY A 136 7.92 1.00 0.61
C GLY A 136 7.79 -0.22 -0.29
N PRO A 137 8.29 -1.39 0.16
CA PRO A 137 8.15 -2.65 -0.58
C PRO A 137 6.69 -3.10 -0.66
N THR A 138 6.45 -4.15 -1.43
CA THR A 138 5.13 -4.81 -1.45
C THR A 138 4.77 -5.31 -0.05
N GLY A 139 3.52 -5.07 0.37
CA GLY A 139 3.05 -5.49 1.70
C GLY A 139 3.52 -4.59 2.85
N SER A 140 4.09 -3.40 2.59
CA SER A 140 4.52 -2.46 3.65
C SER A 140 3.40 -1.58 4.24
N GLY A 141 2.16 -1.73 3.79
CA GLY A 141 1.01 -0.96 4.29
C GLY A 141 0.72 0.34 3.53
N LYS A 142 1.31 0.55 2.35
CA LYS A 142 1.09 1.78 1.54
C LYS A 142 -0.38 2.05 1.25
N SER A 143 -1.08 1.08 0.64
CA SER A 143 -2.50 1.22 0.28
C SER A 143 -3.36 1.48 1.51
N THR A 144 -3.10 0.77 2.61
CA THR A 144 -3.81 0.97 3.88
C THR A 144 -3.58 2.37 4.43
N THR A 145 -2.34 2.84 4.46
CA THR A 145 -1.98 4.18 4.95
C THR A 145 -2.66 5.27 4.12
N VAL A 146 -2.59 5.18 2.79
CA VAL A 146 -3.24 6.16 1.91
C VAL A 146 -4.75 6.10 2.05
N ALA A 147 -5.35 4.89 2.06
CA ALA A 147 -6.79 4.75 2.27
C ALA A 147 -7.26 5.39 3.59
N SER A 148 -6.52 5.19 4.69
CA SER A 148 -6.83 5.81 5.98
C SER A 148 -6.69 7.34 5.95
N ILE A 149 -5.68 7.88 5.26
CA ILE A 149 -5.53 9.33 5.06
C ILE A 149 -6.71 9.88 4.25
N LEU A 150 -7.06 9.22 3.14
CA LEU A 150 -8.18 9.64 2.28
C LEU A 150 -9.52 9.53 2.99
N ASP A 151 -9.72 8.49 3.80
CA ASP A 151 -10.94 8.34 4.60
C ASP A 151 -11.05 9.41 5.67
N ARG A 152 -9.94 9.80 6.29
CA ARG A 152 -9.88 10.93 7.22
C ARG A 152 -10.24 12.26 6.53
N ILE A 153 -9.71 12.51 5.32
CA ILE A 153 -10.09 13.66 4.49
C ILE A 153 -11.58 13.60 4.17
N ASN A 154 -12.06 12.46 3.70
CA ASN A 154 -13.45 12.21 3.34
C ASN A 154 -14.43 12.46 4.50
N ALA A 155 -14.06 12.06 5.72
CA ALA A 155 -14.88 12.26 6.91
C ALA A 155 -14.88 13.71 7.42
N THR A 156 -13.82 14.49 7.15
CA THR A 156 -13.63 15.81 7.80
C THR A 156 -13.75 17.00 6.87
N LEU A 157 -13.46 16.86 5.58
CA LEU A 157 -13.38 17.96 4.63
C LEU A 157 -14.35 17.79 3.44
N PRO A 158 -14.97 18.89 2.94
CA PRO A 158 -15.76 18.85 1.70
C PRO A 158 -14.83 18.95 0.48
N ARG A 159 -14.37 17.81 -0.04
CA ARG A 159 -13.44 17.70 -1.16
C ARG A 159 -13.98 16.78 -2.23
N HIS A 160 -13.46 16.90 -3.45
CA HIS A 160 -13.56 15.86 -4.47
C HIS A 160 -12.26 15.07 -4.51
N ILE A 161 -12.33 13.80 -4.12
CA ILE A 161 -11.20 12.87 -4.08
C ILE A 161 -11.34 11.94 -5.28
N VAL A 162 -10.30 11.83 -6.11
CA VAL A 162 -10.27 10.93 -7.25
C VAL A 162 -9.08 9.97 -7.09
N THR A 163 -9.35 8.67 -7.22
CA THR A 163 -8.29 7.65 -7.12
C THR A 163 -8.12 6.88 -8.42
N PHE A 164 -6.89 6.43 -8.67
CA PHE A 164 -6.50 5.53 -9.75
C PHE A 164 -5.72 4.37 -9.18
N GLU A 165 -6.26 3.15 -9.25
CA GLU A 165 -5.76 1.98 -8.53
C GLU A 165 -5.70 0.74 -9.43
N ASP A 166 -4.84 -0.22 -9.08
CA ASP A 166 -4.69 -1.49 -9.83
C ASP A 166 -4.42 -2.66 -8.85
N PRO A 167 -5.49 -3.31 -8.36
CA PRO A 167 -6.90 -2.91 -8.37
C PRO A 167 -7.27 -1.99 -7.21
N ILE A 168 -8.56 -1.59 -7.10
CA ILE A 168 -9.10 -0.91 -5.91
C ILE A 168 -9.07 -1.89 -4.73
N GLU A 169 -8.26 -1.58 -3.70
CA GLU A 169 -8.13 -2.41 -2.49
C GLU A 169 -9.15 -2.04 -1.40
N TYR A 170 -9.51 -0.75 -1.30
CA TYR A 170 -10.45 -0.20 -0.32
C TYR A 170 -11.53 0.60 -1.01
N GLN A 171 -12.78 0.36 -0.66
CA GLN A 171 -13.91 1.12 -1.18
C GLN A 171 -14.29 2.25 -0.21
N HIS A 172 -14.28 3.48 -0.69
CA HIS A 172 -14.70 4.66 0.06
C HIS A 172 -16.16 4.97 -0.18
N ARG A 173 -16.92 5.17 0.89
CA ARG A 173 -18.28 5.75 0.81
C ARG A 173 -18.16 7.27 0.78
N TRP A 174 -19.11 7.96 0.16
CA TRP A 174 -19.22 9.41 0.27
C TRP A 174 -19.65 9.77 1.68
N LEU A 175 -18.85 10.59 2.35
CA LEU A 175 -19.16 11.17 3.67
C LEU A 175 -19.32 12.70 3.52
N ARG A 176 -18.31 13.48 3.88
CA ARG A 176 -18.26 14.92 3.58
C ARG A 176 -17.67 15.23 2.21
N SER A 177 -16.87 14.34 1.70
CA SER A 177 -16.28 14.43 0.36
C SER A 177 -17.06 13.58 -0.65
N ILE A 178 -16.88 13.92 -1.93
CA ILE A 178 -17.20 13.06 -3.07
C ILE A 178 -15.96 12.21 -3.33
N VAL A 179 -16.11 10.89 -3.45
CA VAL A 179 -15.00 9.99 -3.79
C VAL A 179 -15.32 9.25 -5.08
N THR A 180 -14.46 9.40 -6.08
CA THR A 180 -14.53 8.72 -7.37
C THR A 180 -13.30 7.84 -7.52
N GLN A 181 -13.49 6.53 -7.61
CA GLN A 181 -12.42 5.55 -7.72
C GLN A 181 -12.42 4.92 -9.11
N TYR A 182 -11.28 4.90 -9.78
CA TYR A 182 -11.08 4.28 -11.08
C TYR A 182 -10.08 3.14 -10.98
N GLU A 183 -10.43 2.00 -11.57
CA GLU A 183 -9.54 0.86 -11.71
C GLU A 183 -8.83 0.88 -13.06
N ILE A 184 -7.52 0.75 -13.03
CA ILE A 184 -6.69 0.71 -14.24
C ILE A 184 -7.01 -0.54 -15.08
N GLY A 185 -7.15 -0.36 -16.37
CA GLY A 185 -7.47 -1.45 -17.30
C GLY A 185 -8.95 -1.80 -17.42
N ARG A 186 -9.79 -1.35 -16.45
CA ARG A 186 -11.24 -1.48 -16.50
C ARG A 186 -11.93 -0.15 -16.81
N ASP A 187 -11.66 0.87 -16.02
CA ASP A 187 -12.33 2.17 -16.09
C ASP A 187 -11.51 3.21 -16.86
N VAL A 188 -10.18 3.10 -16.79
CA VAL A 188 -9.21 3.96 -17.49
C VAL A 188 -8.05 3.11 -18.03
N ALA A 189 -7.45 3.52 -19.13
CA ALA A 189 -6.40 2.75 -19.80
C ALA A 189 -5.06 2.75 -19.02
N GLY A 190 -4.77 3.82 -18.26
CA GLY A 190 -3.54 3.95 -17.50
C GLY A 190 -3.54 5.13 -16.55
N TYR A 191 -2.56 5.16 -15.64
CA TYR A 191 -2.43 6.19 -14.60
C TYR A 191 -2.29 7.60 -15.18
N ALA A 192 -1.40 7.79 -16.15
CA ALA A 192 -1.13 9.11 -16.73
C ALA A 192 -2.36 9.70 -17.44
N GLU A 193 -3.11 8.87 -18.17
CA GLU A 193 -4.34 9.27 -18.86
C GLU A 193 -5.44 9.57 -17.86
N GLY A 194 -5.57 8.72 -16.83
CA GLY A 194 -6.51 8.92 -15.74
C GLY A 194 -6.30 10.27 -15.05
N VAL A 195 -5.07 10.58 -14.63
CA VAL A 195 -4.72 11.86 -13.98
C VAL A 195 -5.05 13.05 -14.90
N ARG A 196 -4.62 13.02 -16.19
CA ARG A 196 -4.94 14.11 -17.13
C ARG A 196 -6.45 14.28 -17.36
N GLY A 197 -7.18 13.15 -17.35
CA GLY A 197 -8.65 13.16 -17.44
C GLY A 197 -9.30 13.80 -16.21
N ALA A 198 -8.87 13.43 -15.03
CA ALA A 198 -9.40 13.90 -13.77
C ALA A 198 -9.23 15.41 -13.56
N LEU A 199 -8.15 16.03 -14.06
CA LEU A 199 -7.94 17.48 -13.94
C LEU A 199 -9.08 18.31 -14.56
N ARG A 200 -9.92 17.72 -15.42
CA ARG A 200 -11.12 18.36 -15.98
C ARG A 200 -12.40 18.10 -15.18
N ALA A 201 -12.31 17.27 -14.13
CA ALA A 201 -13.44 16.92 -13.27
C ALA A 201 -13.43 17.69 -11.93
N ASP A 202 -12.65 18.78 -11.83
CA ASP A 202 -12.51 19.62 -10.62
C ASP A 202 -12.15 18.82 -9.34
N PRO A 203 -11.09 18.01 -9.35
CA PRO A 203 -10.65 17.28 -8.17
C PRO A 203 -9.92 18.21 -7.22
N ASN A 204 -10.02 17.96 -5.92
CA ASN A 204 -9.16 18.61 -4.92
C ASN A 204 -8.00 17.71 -4.51
N VAL A 205 -8.23 16.40 -4.46
CA VAL A 205 -7.28 15.38 -4.03
C VAL A 205 -7.23 14.27 -5.06
N LEU A 206 -6.02 13.89 -5.45
CA LEU A 206 -5.77 12.76 -6.34
C LEU A 206 -4.98 11.69 -5.58
N PHE A 207 -5.31 10.42 -5.81
CA PHE A 207 -4.48 9.30 -5.41
C PHE A 207 -4.06 8.47 -6.61
N ILE A 208 -2.79 8.19 -6.71
CA ILE A 208 -2.19 7.36 -7.73
C ILE A 208 -1.60 6.12 -7.08
N GLY A 209 -2.22 4.96 -7.34
CA GLY A 209 -1.88 3.68 -6.72
C GLY A 209 -0.45 3.25 -6.97
N GLU A 210 0.15 3.66 -8.10
CA GLU A 210 1.57 3.42 -8.34
C GLU A 210 2.20 4.43 -9.32
N LEU A 211 3.36 4.96 -8.93
CA LEU A 211 4.20 5.78 -9.79
C LEU A 211 5.08 4.90 -10.67
N ARG A 212 4.55 4.54 -11.85
CA ARG A 212 5.30 3.80 -12.88
C ARG A 212 5.53 4.67 -14.11
N GLY A 213 6.78 4.76 -14.51
CA GLY A 213 7.17 5.45 -15.73
C GLY A 213 7.10 6.98 -15.66
N ILE A 214 7.82 7.59 -16.59
CA ILE A 214 8.01 9.05 -16.70
C ILE A 214 6.67 9.80 -16.91
N GLU A 215 5.76 9.22 -17.69
CA GLU A 215 4.49 9.85 -18.04
C GLU A 215 3.59 10.04 -16.81
N THR A 216 3.51 9.01 -15.95
CA THR A 216 2.73 9.06 -14.71
C THR A 216 3.32 10.09 -13.75
N VAL A 217 4.65 10.07 -13.56
CA VAL A 217 5.34 11.04 -12.68
C VAL A 217 5.14 12.45 -13.20
N THR A 218 5.26 12.68 -14.51
CA THR A 218 5.05 13.99 -15.14
C THR A 218 3.62 14.51 -14.92
N ALA A 219 2.62 13.65 -15.09
CA ALA A 219 1.22 14.02 -14.86
C ALA A 219 0.95 14.34 -13.37
N CYS A 220 1.53 13.59 -12.43
CA CYS A 220 1.44 13.85 -11.00
C CYS A 220 2.09 15.18 -10.59
N LEU A 221 3.29 15.47 -11.12
CA LEU A 221 3.96 16.75 -10.88
C LEU A 221 3.12 17.90 -11.42
N GLN A 222 2.59 17.79 -12.64
CA GLN A 222 1.73 18.81 -13.22
C GLN A 222 0.47 19.05 -12.38
N ALA A 223 -0.18 18.01 -11.90
CA ALA A 223 -1.34 18.14 -11.00
C ALA A 223 -0.98 18.87 -9.69
N ALA A 224 0.15 18.50 -9.07
CA ALA A 224 0.63 19.13 -7.85
C ALA A 224 1.01 20.62 -8.05
N GLU A 225 1.64 20.95 -9.17
CA GLU A 225 2.02 22.32 -9.58
C GLU A 225 0.78 23.19 -9.85
N THR A 226 -0.31 22.61 -10.34
CA THR A 226 -1.57 23.32 -10.64
C THR A 226 -2.53 23.42 -9.45
N GLY A 227 -2.09 23.08 -8.25
CA GLY A 227 -2.81 23.37 -7.02
C GLY A 227 -3.56 22.20 -6.39
N HIS A 228 -3.40 20.97 -6.93
CA HIS A 228 -4.04 19.77 -6.40
C HIS A 228 -3.18 19.11 -5.32
N THR A 229 -3.80 18.46 -4.34
CA THR A 229 -3.11 17.55 -3.42
C THR A 229 -3.01 16.19 -4.07
N VAL A 230 -1.79 15.69 -4.26
CA VAL A 230 -1.52 14.42 -4.92
C VAL A 230 -0.87 13.47 -3.92
N PHE A 231 -1.55 12.37 -3.59
CA PHE A 231 -0.96 11.21 -2.92
C PHE A 231 -0.54 10.20 -3.97
N ALA A 232 0.64 9.63 -3.82
CA ALA A 232 1.12 8.63 -4.77
C ALA A 232 1.91 7.53 -4.08
N ALA A 233 1.64 6.27 -4.41
CA ALA A 233 2.41 5.15 -3.89
C ALA A 233 3.60 4.84 -4.79
N LEU A 234 4.73 4.49 -4.17
CA LEU A 234 5.96 4.12 -4.86
C LEU A 234 6.54 2.82 -4.31
N HIS A 235 6.71 1.84 -5.18
CA HIS A 235 7.42 0.62 -4.82
C HIS A 235 8.93 0.85 -4.81
N THR A 236 9.52 0.97 -3.61
CA THR A 236 10.95 1.17 -3.41
C THR A 236 11.30 0.70 -1.98
N PRO A 237 12.58 0.55 -1.61
CA PRO A 237 12.95 0.48 -0.20
C PRO A 237 12.35 1.63 0.61
N SER A 238 12.18 1.44 1.90
CA SER A 238 11.51 2.40 2.79
C SER A 238 12.26 3.73 3.00
N GLU A 239 13.47 3.87 2.49
CA GLU A 239 14.23 5.12 2.56
C GLU A 239 13.68 6.20 1.63
N THR A 240 13.41 7.36 2.20
CA THR A 240 12.85 8.50 1.47
C THR A 240 13.80 9.07 0.43
N ALA A 241 15.12 9.04 0.68
CA ALA A 241 16.12 9.43 -0.28
C ALA A 241 16.13 8.56 -1.55
N GLN A 242 15.95 7.25 -1.38
CA GLN A 242 15.86 6.32 -2.51
C GLN A 242 14.57 6.53 -3.33
N ALA A 243 13.47 6.91 -2.68
CA ALA A 243 12.24 7.27 -3.38
C ALA A 243 12.47 8.46 -4.33
N ILE A 244 13.17 9.50 -3.86
CA ILE A 244 13.53 10.68 -4.67
C ILE A 244 14.44 10.30 -5.83
N ASN A 245 15.49 9.51 -5.57
CA ASN A 245 16.43 9.05 -6.60
C ASN A 245 15.73 8.20 -7.66
N ARG A 246 14.82 7.31 -7.25
CA ARG A 246 14.06 6.48 -8.18
C ARG A 246 13.19 7.32 -9.11
N LEU A 247 12.50 8.33 -8.59
CA LEU A 247 11.65 9.19 -9.40
C LEU A 247 12.45 10.04 -10.39
N THR A 248 13.55 10.65 -9.94
CA THR A 248 14.41 11.44 -10.83
C THR A 248 15.16 10.57 -11.85
N GLY A 249 15.52 9.35 -11.47
CA GLY A 249 16.16 8.38 -12.34
C GLY A 249 15.27 7.80 -13.46
N LEU A 250 13.94 7.99 -13.41
CA LEU A 250 13.06 7.65 -14.51
C LEU A 250 13.26 8.55 -15.74
N PHE A 251 13.77 9.76 -15.54
CA PHE A 251 13.97 10.74 -16.61
C PHE A 251 15.30 10.51 -17.33
N PRO A 252 15.37 10.77 -18.64
CA PRO A 252 16.62 10.76 -19.38
C PRO A 252 17.67 11.66 -18.74
N PRO A 253 18.97 11.37 -18.85
CA PRO A 253 20.03 12.15 -18.20
C PRO A 253 19.94 13.66 -18.42
N GLY A 254 19.56 14.08 -19.63
CA GLY A 254 19.41 15.51 -19.95
C GLY A 254 18.19 16.20 -19.33
N GLU A 255 17.24 15.46 -18.81
CA GLU A 255 16.01 15.98 -18.20
C GLU A 255 15.99 15.84 -16.65
N GLN A 256 16.95 15.12 -16.07
CA GLN A 256 16.96 14.83 -14.64
C GLN A 256 17.09 16.09 -13.77
N GLU A 257 17.83 17.10 -14.22
CA GLU A 257 17.95 18.36 -13.52
C GLU A 257 16.61 19.08 -13.43
N SER A 258 15.92 19.22 -14.55
CA SER A 258 14.58 19.80 -14.61
C SER A 258 13.58 19.01 -13.75
N ALA A 259 13.66 17.67 -13.79
CA ALA A 259 12.83 16.81 -12.96
C ALA A 259 13.09 17.03 -11.46
N ARG A 260 14.36 17.19 -11.03
CA ARG A 260 14.71 17.52 -9.64
C ARG A 260 14.11 18.84 -9.19
N VAL A 261 14.21 19.88 -10.04
CA VAL A 261 13.63 21.19 -9.73
C VAL A 261 12.13 21.08 -9.53
N ARG A 262 11.41 20.49 -10.48
CA ARG A 262 9.95 20.29 -10.40
C ARG A 262 9.55 19.46 -9.18
N LEU A 263 10.26 18.33 -8.93
CA LEU A 263 10.01 17.49 -7.76
C LEU A 263 10.23 18.27 -6.46
N ALA A 264 11.32 19.04 -6.35
CA ALA A 264 11.61 19.85 -5.16
C ALA A 264 10.51 20.88 -4.87
N ASP A 265 9.93 21.48 -5.90
CA ASP A 265 8.88 22.48 -5.76
C ASP A 265 7.51 21.87 -5.41
N ALA A 266 7.18 20.76 -6.06
CA ALA A 266 5.91 20.06 -5.85
C ALA A 266 5.86 19.26 -4.54
N LEU A 267 7.00 18.68 -4.10
CA LEU A 267 7.04 17.76 -2.95
C LEU A 267 6.61 18.44 -1.64
N ARG A 268 5.81 17.75 -0.86
CA ARG A 268 5.44 18.11 0.53
C ARG A 268 6.04 17.14 1.54
N ALA A 269 5.91 15.84 1.28
CA ALA A 269 6.46 14.82 2.16
C ALA A 269 6.74 13.52 1.43
N VAL A 270 7.62 12.70 2.00
CA VAL A 270 7.76 11.29 1.69
C VAL A 270 7.60 10.48 2.97
N ILE A 271 6.73 9.49 2.93
CA ILE A 271 6.48 8.52 4.01
C ILE A 271 7.08 7.19 3.55
N GLY A 272 8.19 6.79 4.14
CA GLY A 272 8.79 5.48 3.91
C GLY A 272 8.24 4.46 4.91
N LEU A 273 7.64 3.34 4.45
CA LEU A 273 6.92 2.40 5.29
C LEU A 273 7.57 1.02 5.36
N ARG A 274 7.54 0.43 6.56
CA ARG A 274 7.79 -0.98 6.86
C ARG A 274 6.69 -1.52 7.77
N LEU A 275 6.33 -2.79 7.59
CA LEU A 275 5.54 -3.53 8.57
C LEU A 275 6.44 -4.45 9.37
N VAL A 276 6.27 -4.45 10.68
CA VAL A 276 7.03 -5.26 11.63
C VAL A 276 6.03 -6.05 12.50
N PRO A 277 6.29 -7.35 12.80
CA PRO A 277 5.43 -8.14 13.65
C PRO A 277 5.28 -7.52 15.04
N LEU A 278 4.06 -7.48 15.55
CA LEU A 278 3.79 -7.15 16.93
C LEU A 278 4.34 -8.25 17.86
N ARG A 279 4.84 -7.86 19.01
CA ARG A 279 5.47 -8.75 19.99
C ARG A 279 4.53 -9.84 20.51
N ASP A 280 3.24 -9.54 20.61
CA ASP A 280 2.21 -10.49 21.06
C ASP A 280 1.71 -11.41 19.93
N GLY A 281 2.24 -11.26 18.70
CA GLY A 281 1.85 -12.03 17.54
C GLY A 281 0.45 -11.70 16.99
N SER A 282 -0.22 -10.66 17.51
CA SER A 282 -1.60 -10.31 17.13
C SER A 282 -1.71 -9.63 15.78
N GLY A 283 -0.58 -9.19 15.18
CA GLY A 283 -0.61 -8.46 13.92
C GLY A 283 0.72 -7.87 13.51
N LEU A 284 0.63 -6.81 12.71
CA LEU A 284 1.76 -6.05 12.20
C LEU A 284 1.63 -4.59 12.64
N ARG A 285 2.76 -3.96 12.96
CA ARG A 285 2.86 -2.52 13.26
C ARG A 285 3.56 -1.79 12.12
N ALA A 286 3.02 -0.65 11.70
CA ALA A 286 3.70 0.21 10.75
C ALA A 286 4.85 0.97 11.42
N ALA A 287 6.04 0.88 10.83
CA ALA A 287 7.17 1.75 11.15
C ALA A 287 7.43 2.66 9.94
N ALA A 288 7.75 3.93 10.20
CA ALA A 288 7.85 4.93 9.14
C ALA A 288 9.10 5.80 9.25
N GLU A 289 9.73 6.07 8.12
CA GLU A 289 10.61 7.20 7.91
C GLU A 289 9.80 8.37 7.36
N ILE A 290 9.95 9.56 7.91
CA ILE A 290 9.21 10.76 7.49
C ILE A 290 10.19 11.84 7.03
N LEU A 291 10.09 12.22 5.77
CA LEU A 291 10.75 13.38 5.19
C LEU A 291 9.72 14.48 4.89
N ILE A 292 9.93 15.69 5.39
CA ILE A 292 9.12 16.87 5.07
C ILE A 292 9.93 17.79 4.17
N ALA A 293 9.38 18.22 3.06
CA ALA A 293 10.05 19.04 2.09
C ALA A 293 10.14 20.51 2.53
N ASN A 294 10.99 20.78 3.54
CA ASN A 294 11.40 22.14 3.89
C ASN A 294 12.44 22.70 2.92
N ASP A 295 12.87 23.94 3.09
CA ASP A 295 13.78 24.61 2.16
C ASP A 295 15.14 23.89 2.05
N ALA A 296 15.65 23.32 3.14
CA ALA A 296 16.90 22.55 3.13
C ALA A 296 16.74 21.28 2.28
N VAL A 297 15.67 20.53 2.48
CA VAL A 297 15.36 19.32 1.69
C VAL A 297 15.17 19.67 0.21
N ARG A 298 14.41 20.72 -0.09
CA ARG A 298 14.20 21.18 -1.48
C ARG A 298 15.52 21.53 -2.17
N ARG A 299 16.42 22.20 -1.46
CA ARG A 299 17.77 22.52 -1.98
C ARG A 299 18.56 21.25 -2.28
N LEU A 300 18.62 20.31 -1.33
CA LEU A 300 19.35 19.05 -1.52
C LEU A 300 18.79 18.24 -2.71
N ILE A 301 17.49 18.27 -2.94
CA ILE A 301 16.87 17.60 -4.10
C ILE A 301 17.30 18.28 -5.40
N ARG A 302 17.25 19.63 -5.48
CA ARG A 302 17.67 20.38 -6.67
C ARG A 302 19.15 20.12 -7.00
N ASP A 303 20.01 20.14 -5.98
CA ASP A 303 21.46 19.95 -6.11
C ASP A 303 21.83 18.46 -6.38
N GLY A 304 20.87 17.52 -6.32
CA GLY A 304 21.11 16.08 -6.45
C GLY A 304 21.87 15.47 -5.25
N ALA A 305 21.97 16.19 -4.14
CA ALA A 305 22.69 15.81 -2.93
C ALA A 305 21.82 14.94 -1.97
N THR A 306 21.07 14.00 -2.52
CA THR A 306 20.11 13.15 -1.78
C THR A 306 20.75 12.32 -0.67
N HIS A 307 22.06 12.00 -0.77
CA HIS A 307 22.81 11.32 0.27
C HIS A 307 22.88 12.11 1.60
N GLN A 308 22.62 13.42 1.59
CA GLN A 308 22.59 14.28 2.79
C GLN A 308 21.19 14.34 3.42
N LEU A 309 20.14 13.77 2.80
CA LEU A 309 18.78 13.85 3.32
C LEU A 309 18.63 13.15 4.67
N ARG A 310 19.31 12.02 4.90
CA ARG A 310 19.26 11.30 6.17
C ARG A 310 19.74 12.17 7.34
N SER A 311 20.85 12.87 7.19
CA SER A 311 21.35 13.79 8.24
C SER A 311 20.39 14.96 8.46
N THR A 312 19.74 15.44 7.39
CA THR A 312 18.71 16.49 7.48
C THR A 312 17.47 15.99 8.21
N ILE A 313 17.01 14.77 7.96
CA ILE A 313 15.90 14.13 8.69
C ILE A 313 16.24 14.07 10.19
N THR A 314 17.44 13.57 10.54
CA THR A 314 17.89 13.42 11.92
C THR A 314 17.94 14.77 12.67
N SER A 315 18.42 15.83 12.01
CA SER A 315 18.52 17.18 12.61
C SER A 315 17.18 17.92 12.66
N SER A 316 16.18 17.49 11.89
CA SER A 316 14.86 18.15 11.77
C SER A 316 13.73 17.43 12.49
N ARG A 317 14.02 16.61 13.50
CA ARG A 317 13.01 15.90 14.31
C ARG A 317 11.96 16.85 14.91
N PHE A 318 12.36 18.04 15.29
CA PHE A 318 11.46 19.06 15.83
C PHE A 318 10.35 19.49 14.86
N HIS A 319 10.55 19.26 13.55
CA HIS A 319 9.56 19.55 12.52
C HIS A 319 8.73 18.31 12.13
N GLY A 320 8.81 17.23 12.91
CA GLY A 320 8.09 15.98 12.64
C GLY A 320 8.81 15.02 11.66
N MET A 321 10.04 15.33 11.25
CA MET A 321 10.85 14.37 10.49
C MET A 321 11.41 13.31 11.44
N GLN A 322 11.51 12.07 10.95
CA GLN A 322 12.17 10.99 11.69
C GLN A 322 12.72 9.92 10.75
N THR A 323 13.80 9.27 11.19
CA THR A 323 14.34 8.08 10.52
C THR A 323 13.52 6.84 10.86
N LEU A 324 13.58 5.83 10.01
CA LEU A 324 12.96 4.53 10.27
C LEU A 324 13.48 3.95 11.60
N GLU A 325 14.78 4.04 11.86
CA GLU A 325 15.43 3.52 13.05
C GLU A 325 14.96 4.21 14.32
N SER A 326 14.72 5.53 14.28
CA SER A 326 14.15 6.26 15.42
C SER A 326 12.76 5.73 15.77
N HIS A 327 11.89 5.53 14.76
CA HIS A 327 10.55 5.00 15.00
C HIS A 327 10.58 3.56 15.49
N LEU A 328 11.42 2.71 14.88
CA LEU A 328 11.61 1.33 15.35
C LEU A 328 12.07 1.29 16.80
N ALA A 329 13.03 2.15 17.20
CA ALA A 329 13.49 2.24 18.58
C ALA A 329 12.38 2.70 19.54
N GLU A 330 11.51 3.61 19.14
CA GLU A 330 10.33 4.05 19.92
C GLU A 330 9.35 2.89 20.12
N LEU A 331 9.07 2.10 19.07
CA LEU A 331 8.17 0.94 19.14
C LEU A 331 8.76 -0.19 20.04
N VAL A 332 10.08 -0.42 19.98
CA VAL A 332 10.77 -1.34 20.90
C VAL A 332 10.66 -0.85 22.34
N ALA A 333 10.90 0.44 22.54
CA ALA A 333 10.82 1.05 23.87
C ALA A 333 9.40 1.02 24.45
N ALA A 334 8.36 1.17 23.61
CA ALA A 334 6.97 0.99 23.98
C ALA A 334 6.58 -0.48 24.25
N GLY A 335 7.47 -1.44 23.90
CA GLY A 335 7.22 -2.87 24.06
C GLY A 335 6.26 -3.45 23.01
N GLU A 336 6.00 -2.71 21.92
CA GLU A 336 5.08 -3.13 20.87
C GLU A 336 5.70 -4.15 19.91
N ILE A 337 7.00 -4.03 19.62
CA ILE A 337 7.77 -4.94 18.76
C ILE A 337 9.02 -5.44 19.46
N ASP A 338 9.57 -6.55 18.99
CA ASP A 338 10.84 -7.08 19.51
C ASP A 338 12.04 -6.38 18.86
N SER A 339 13.11 -6.21 19.64
CA SER A 339 14.37 -5.61 19.19
C SER A 339 14.99 -6.38 17.99
N ALA A 340 14.88 -7.71 17.97
CA ALA A 340 15.36 -8.53 16.86
C ALA A 340 14.59 -8.22 15.54
N GLU A 341 13.27 -8.11 15.62
CA GLU A 341 12.42 -7.75 14.48
C GLU A 341 12.71 -6.33 13.99
N ALA A 342 12.88 -5.39 14.93
CA ALA A 342 13.25 -4.02 14.60
C ALA A 342 14.57 -3.94 13.82
N ARG A 343 15.61 -4.65 14.29
CA ARG A 343 16.92 -4.72 13.62
C ARG A 343 16.81 -5.37 12.24
N SER A 344 16.03 -6.44 12.11
CA SER A 344 15.80 -7.10 10.82
C SER A 344 15.09 -6.21 9.80
N ALA A 345 14.24 -5.31 10.26
CA ALA A 345 13.52 -4.36 9.42
C ALA A 345 14.35 -3.12 9.02
N SER A 346 15.46 -2.85 9.73
CA SER A 346 16.30 -1.68 9.55
C SER A 346 17.44 -1.91 8.55
N LEU A 347 17.85 -0.83 7.87
CA LEU A 347 19.10 -0.80 7.09
C LEU A 347 20.31 -0.38 7.94
N TYR A 348 20.07 0.19 9.12
CA TYR A 348 21.08 0.64 10.08
C TYR A 348 20.81 0.03 11.46
N PRO A 349 20.92 -1.32 11.60
CA PRO A 349 20.51 -2.02 12.81
C PRO A 349 21.28 -1.60 14.07
N ASP A 350 22.50 -1.10 13.92
CA ASP A 350 23.34 -0.63 15.03
C ASP A 350 22.79 0.66 15.69
N GLU A 351 21.92 1.40 15.00
CA GLU A 351 21.25 2.57 15.56
C GLU A 351 20.11 2.19 16.51
N ILE A 352 19.62 0.94 16.45
CA ILE A 352 18.56 0.42 17.32
C ILE A 352 19.20 -0.14 18.55
N ARG A 353 19.19 0.66 19.63
CA ARG A 353 19.72 0.24 20.92
C ARG A 353 18.72 -0.67 21.66
N ASP A 354 19.23 -1.69 22.35
CA ASP A 354 18.42 -2.46 23.29
C ASP A 354 18.03 -1.56 24.46
N VAL A 355 16.77 -1.15 24.49
CA VAL A 355 16.22 -0.44 25.65
C VAL A 355 15.62 -1.50 26.56
N PRO A 356 16.14 -1.68 27.79
CA PRO A 356 15.54 -2.63 28.73
C PRO A 356 14.08 -2.20 29.04
N PRO A 357 13.11 -3.14 29.08
CA PRO A 357 11.69 -2.83 29.24
C PRO A 357 11.29 -2.05 30.50
N SER A 358 12.23 -1.85 31.44
CA SER A 358 11.99 -1.27 32.78
C SER A 358 12.10 0.25 32.87
N SER A 359 12.53 0.98 31.80
CA SER A 359 12.79 2.42 31.90
C SER A 359 11.60 3.33 31.58
N LEU A 360 10.44 2.78 31.15
CA LEU A 360 9.27 3.54 30.69
C LEU A 360 8.02 3.46 31.59
N ARG A 361 8.15 2.95 32.82
CA ARG A 361 7.08 3.19 33.80
C ARG A 361 7.39 4.48 34.57
N ARG A 362 6.86 5.58 34.14
CA ARG A 362 6.52 6.83 34.82
C ARG A 362 6.74 8.06 33.91
N ARG A 363 5.70 8.45 33.22
CA ARG A 363 5.27 9.84 33.18
C ARG A 363 3.79 9.92 32.82
#